data_8f5db16bfb2ee197bf0e9da113f7c983
#
_entry.id   8f5db16bfb2ee197bf0e9da113f7c983
#
_cell.length_a   1.000
_cell.length_b   1.000
_cell.length_c   1.000
_cell.angle_alpha   90.00
_cell.angle_beta   90.00
_cell.angle_gamma   90.00
#
_symmetry.space_group_name_H-M   'P 1'
#
loop_
_entity.id
_entity.type
_entity.pdbx_description
1 polymer ?
#
loop_
_entity_poly.entity_id
_entity_poly.type
_entity_poly.pdbx_seq_one_letter_code
_entity_poly.pdbx_strand_id
1 'polypeptide(L)'
;MAAPKASAVLRWGQLVVGVICMVMIANLQYGWTFFVPGIQKSFGWDRASIQVAFTLFVLFETWLVPIEGWFVDKYGPGFVIFVGGILCGIGWVMNSYATTLTAFYAAQIIAGIGAGGVYGTCIGTALKWFPDKRGLAAGITAAGFGAGSALTVVPIQSMIAASGFQATFFNFGIEFVFAEPSSPWQLPQCCR
;
A
#
# COMPACT_ATOMS: atom_id res chain seq x y z
N MET A 1 2.25 28.89 -21.47
CA MET A 1 1.30 29.36 -20.45
C MET A 1 1.77 28.78 -19.12
N ALA A 2 2.11 29.62 -18.13
CA ALA A 2 2.52 29.16 -16.81
C ALA A 2 1.27 28.60 -16.10
N ALA A 3 1.33 27.34 -15.67
CA ALA A 3 0.26 26.74 -14.86
C ALA A 3 0.01 27.59 -13.61
N PRO A 4 -1.25 27.76 -13.17
CA PRO A 4 -1.56 28.52 -11.97
C PRO A 4 -0.80 27.90 -10.80
N LYS A 5 -0.02 28.72 -10.07
CA LYS A 5 0.72 28.29 -8.88
C LYS A 5 -0.31 27.79 -7.85
N ALA A 6 -0.44 26.49 -7.74
CA ALA A 6 -1.24 25.89 -6.68
C ALA A 6 -0.80 26.45 -5.31
N SER A 7 -1.76 26.76 -4.44
CA SER A 7 -1.44 27.32 -3.12
C SER A 7 -0.48 26.40 -2.37
N ALA A 8 0.44 26.97 -1.60
CA ALA A 8 1.40 26.18 -0.81
C ALA A 8 0.67 25.17 0.10
N VAL A 9 -0.46 25.57 0.67
CA VAL A 9 -1.30 24.71 1.51
C VAL A 9 -1.77 23.46 0.76
N LEU A 10 -2.20 23.60 -0.50
CA LEU A 10 -2.66 22.47 -1.30
C LEU A 10 -1.50 21.52 -1.65
N ARG A 11 -0.33 22.05 -2.00
CA ARG A 11 0.87 21.25 -2.30
C ARG A 11 1.29 20.38 -1.10
N TRP A 12 1.41 21.01 0.07
CA TRP A 12 1.78 20.28 1.28
C TRP A 12 0.67 19.32 1.74
N GLY A 13 -0.59 19.69 1.59
CA GLY A 13 -1.72 18.80 1.85
C GLY A 13 -1.65 17.50 1.03
N GLN A 14 -1.35 17.62 -0.28
CA GLN A 14 -1.18 16.45 -1.16
C GLN A 14 -0.01 15.55 -0.72
N LEU A 15 1.09 16.17 -0.28
CA LEU A 15 2.23 15.40 0.23
C LEU A 15 1.88 14.64 1.50
N VAL A 16 1.19 15.28 2.45
CA VAL A 16 0.75 14.63 3.71
C VAL A 16 -0.17 13.46 3.43
N VAL A 17 -1.14 13.62 2.53
CA VAL A 17 -2.03 12.52 2.13
C VAL A 17 -1.22 11.37 1.50
N GLY A 18 -0.30 11.68 0.59
CA GLY A 18 0.58 10.66 0.01
C GLY A 18 1.40 9.92 1.06
N VAL A 19 1.91 10.63 2.08
CA VAL A 19 2.65 10.02 3.21
C VAL A 19 1.73 9.09 4.02
N ILE A 20 0.48 9.48 4.28
CA ILE A 20 -0.49 8.63 4.99
C ILE A 20 -0.74 7.35 4.20
N CYS A 21 -1.00 7.44 2.89
CA CYS A 21 -1.16 6.26 2.03
C CYS A 21 0.07 5.35 2.09
N MET A 22 1.28 5.93 2.06
CA MET A 22 2.54 5.17 2.15
C MET A 22 2.70 4.47 3.51
N VAL A 23 2.34 5.13 4.61
CA VAL A 23 2.33 4.52 5.95
C VAL A 23 1.39 3.31 5.99
N MET A 24 0.22 3.43 5.39
CA MET A 24 -0.77 2.35 5.35
C MET A 24 -0.27 1.14 4.58
N ILE A 25 0.17 1.31 3.33
CA ILE A 25 0.64 0.17 2.51
C ILE A 25 1.95 -0.46 3.02
N ALA A 26 2.76 0.26 3.79
CA ALA A 26 3.98 -0.27 4.39
C ALA A 26 3.75 -1.52 5.25
N ASN A 27 2.55 -1.63 5.84
CA ASN A 27 2.16 -2.76 6.68
C ASN A 27 2.10 -4.07 5.92
N LEU A 28 1.71 -4.04 4.64
CA LEU A 28 1.64 -5.24 3.81
C LEU A 28 3.02 -5.87 3.64
N GLN A 29 4.05 -5.06 3.54
CA GLN A 29 5.41 -5.54 3.33
C GLN A 29 6.15 -5.80 4.64
N TYR A 30 6.21 -4.81 5.53
CA TYR A 30 6.99 -4.92 6.77
C TYR A 30 6.29 -5.70 7.87
N GLY A 31 4.96 -5.66 7.94
CA GLY A 31 4.16 -6.45 8.88
C GLY A 31 4.20 -7.94 8.61
N TRP A 32 4.52 -8.37 7.38
CA TRP A 32 4.52 -9.76 6.96
C TRP A 32 5.25 -10.71 7.90
N THR A 33 6.43 -10.33 8.37
CA THR A 33 7.28 -11.17 9.23
C THR A 33 6.60 -11.59 10.53
N PHE A 34 5.65 -10.80 11.04
CA PHE A 34 4.91 -11.10 12.27
C PHE A 34 3.80 -12.12 12.06
N PHE A 35 3.30 -12.26 10.83
CA PHE A 35 2.27 -13.23 10.48
C PHE A 35 2.83 -14.64 10.25
N VAL A 36 4.09 -14.74 9.76
CA VAL A 36 4.73 -16.01 9.40
C VAL A 36 4.67 -17.06 10.52
N PRO A 37 5.04 -16.76 11.79
CA PRO A 37 4.99 -17.77 12.86
C PRO A 37 3.56 -18.25 13.15
N GLY A 38 2.58 -17.36 13.09
CA GLY A 38 1.15 -17.71 13.26
C GLY A 38 0.66 -18.65 12.18
N ILE A 39 1.00 -18.38 10.92
CA ILE A 39 0.64 -19.20 9.76
C ILE A 39 1.29 -20.58 9.86
N GLN A 40 2.58 -20.67 10.18
CA GLN A 40 3.29 -21.94 10.37
C GLN A 40 2.63 -22.80 11.45
N LYS A 41 2.30 -22.20 12.60
CA LYS A 41 1.69 -22.93 13.72
C LYS A 41 0.29 -23.44 13.38
N SER A 42 -0.48 -22.71 12.59
CA SER A 42 -1.87 -23.06 12.30
C SER A 42 -2.02 -24.05 11.15
N PHE A 43 -1.20 -23.93 10.11
CA PHE A 43 -1.32 -24.75 8.89
C PHE A 43 -0.20 -25.79 8.75
N GLY A 44 0.88 -25.70 9.53
CA GLY A 44 2.01 -26.62 9.43
C GLY A 44 2.81 -26.46 8.13
N TRP A 45 2.60 -25.36 7.39
CA TRP A 45 3.32 -25.12 6.13
C TRP A 45 4.77 -24.80 6.38
N ASP A 46 5.64 -25.26 5.45
CA ASP A 46 7.04 -24.93 5.50
C ASP A 46 7.28 -23.42 5.32
N ARG A 47 8.24 -22.88 6.05
CA ARG A 47 8.59 -21.45 6.02
C ARG A 47 8.98 -20.97 4.63
N ALA A 48 9.66 -21.82 3.84
CA ALA A 48 10.03 -21.48 2.48
C ALA A 48 8.79 -21.27 1.61
N SER A 49 7.79 -22.15 1.72
CA SER A 49 6.53 -22.02 0.99
C SER A 49 5.76 -20.75 1.35
N ILE A 50 5.75 -20.37 2.64
CA ILE A 50 5.13 -19.10 3.08
C ILE A 50 5.89 -17.90 2.51
N GLN A 51 7.22 -17.95 2.43
CA GLN A 51 8.01 -16.86 1.87
C GLN A 51 7.85 -16.70 0.36
N VAL A 52 7.48 -17.75 -0.37
CA VAL A 52 7.11 -17.63 -1.80
C VAL A 52 5.91 -16.67 -1.96
N ALA A 53 4.94 -16.70 -1.04
CA ALA A 53 3.81 -15.76 -1.07
C ALA A 53 4.29 -14.29 -1.00
N PHE A 54 5.23 -14.01 -0.11
CA PHE A 54 5.84 -12.67 -0.01
C PHE A 54 6.63 -12.30 -1.26
N THR A 55 7.38 -13.25 -1.84
CA THR A 55 8.10 -13.04 -3.09
C THR A 55 7.14 -12.67 -4.22
N LEU A 56 6.00 -13.35 -4.33
CA LEU A 56 4.97 -13.02 -5.30
C LEU A 56 4.39 -11.62 -5.07
N PHE A 57 4.11 -11.26 -3.81
CA PHE A 57 3.67 -9.91 -3.48
C PHE A 57 4.64 -8.85 -3.99
N VAL A 58 5.93 -8.93 -3.62
CA VAL A 58 6.97 -7.97 -4.03
C VAL A 58 7.19 -7.98 -5.54
N LEU A 59 7.11 -9.16 -6.18
CA LEU A 59 7.25 -9.28 -7.63
C LEU A 59 6.19 -8.45 -8.35
N PHE A 60 4.92 -8.63 -7.99
CA PHE A 60 3.81 -7.90 -8.62
C PHE A 60 3.79 -6.43 -8.23
N GLU A 61 4.17 -6.08 -7.00
CA GLU A 61 4.32 -4.70 -6.54
C GLU A 61 5.34 -3.91 -7.38
N THR A 62 6.45 -4.56 -7.78
CA THR A 62 7.55 -3.86 -8.45
C THR A 62 7.47 -3.92 -9.98
N TRP A 63 7.08 -5.06 -10.54
CA TRP A 63 7.12 -5.27 -12.00
C TRP A 63 5.97 -4.61 -12.75
N LEU A 64 4.84 -4.35 -12.08
CA LEU A 64 3.68 -3.70 -12.69
C LEU A 64 3.73 -2.18 -12.69
N VAL A 65 4.69 -1.57 -12.02
CA VAL A 65 4.86 -0.09 -11.93
C VAL A 65 4.77 0.62 -13.29
N PRO A 66 5.38 0.12 -14.40
CA PRO A 66 5.24 0.78 -15.70
C PRO A 66 3.79 0.76 -16.25
N ILE A 67 3.07 -0.33 -16.01
CA ILE A 67 1.68 -0.51 -16.44
C ILE A 67 0.78 0.40 -15.60
N GLU A 68 1.00 0.43 -14.29
CA GLU A 68 0.28 1.29 -13.35
C GLU A 68 0.51 2.77 -13.65
N GLY A 69 1.73 3.17 -14.03
CA GLY A 69 2.05 4.50 -14.53
C GLY A 69 1.22 4.90 -15.73
N TRP A 70 1.00 3.99 -16.68
CA TRP A 70 0.11 4.22 -17.82
C TRP A 70 -1.35 4.45 -17.36
N PHE A 71 -1.83 3.68 -16.37
CA PHE A 71 -3.16 3.90 -15.80
C PHE A 71 -3.27 5.27 -15.09
N VAL A 72 -2.22 5.68 -14.39
CA VAL A 72 -2.15 7.01 -13.75
C VAL A 72 -2.25 8.12 -14.78
N ASP A 73 -1.57 7.99 -15.91
CA ASP A 73 -1.60 9.00 -16.98
C ASP A 73 -2.96 9.05 -17.69
N LYS A 74 -3.67 7.91 -17.80
CA LYS A 74 -4.95 7.80 -18.49
C LYS A 74 -6.13 8.18 -17.62
N TYR A 75 -6.19 7.71 -16.38
CA TYR A 75 -7.35 7.83 -15.47
C TYR A 75 -7.12 8.79 -14.31
N GLY A 76 -5.88 9.20 -14.12
CA GLY A 76 -5.47 10.08 -13.02
C GLY A 76 -5.04 9.32 -11.75
N PRO A 77 -4.26 10.01 -10.89
CA PRO A 77 -3.67 9.39 -9.69
C PRO A 77 -4.73 8.94 -8.66
N GLY A 78 -5.80 9.73 -8.46
CA GLY A 78 -6.84 9.39 -7.49
C GLY A 78 -7.56 8.08 -7.79
N PHE A 79 -7.82 7.79 -9.08
CA PHE A 79 -8.44 6.53 -9.49
C PHE A 79 -7.53 5.33 -9.20
N VAL A 80 -6.25 5.44 -9.50
CA VAL A 80 -5.29 4.34 -9.30
C VAL A 80 -5.09 4.05 -7.81
N ILE A 81 -4.99 5.07 -6.96
CA ILE A 81 -4.91 4.89 -5.50
C ILE A 81 -6.18 4.25 -4.95
N PHE A 82 -7.35 4.71 -5.39
CA PHE A 82 -8.63 4.13 -4.97
C PHE A 82 -8.74 2.64 -5.32
N VAL A 83 -8.45 2.28 -6.57
CA VAL A 83 -8.47 0.88 -7.01
C VAL A 83 -7.39 0.08 -6.30
N GLY A 84 -6.18 0.64 -6.14
CA GLY A 84 -5.07 0.03 -5.42
C GLY A 84 -5.42 -0.29 -3.97
N GLY A 85 -6.02 0.64 -3.25
CA GLY A 85 -6.47 0.44 -1.86
C GLY A 85 -7.51 -0.67 -1.74
N ILE A 86 -8.48 -0.71 -2.67
CA ILE A 86 -9.46 -1.82 -2.72
C ILE A 86 -8.78 -3.16 -2.97
N LEU A 87 -7.83 -3.24 -3.90
CA LEU A 87 -7.10 -4.49 -4.18
C LEU A 87 -6.26 -4.93 -2.98
N CYS A 88 -5.59 -4.01 -2.28
CA CYS A 88 -4.89 -4.30 -1.02
C CYS A 88 -5.85 -4.88 0.03
N GLY A 89 -6.99 -4.23 0.22
CA GLY A 89 -8.00 -4.69 1.17
C GLY A 89 -8.55 -6.07 0.82
N ILE A 90 -8.91 -6.31 -0.44
CA ILE A 90 -9.38 -7.62 -0.92
C ILE A 90 -8.30 -8.68 -0.69
N GLY A 91 -7.05 -8.43 -1.06
CA GLY A 91 -5.96 -9.37 -0.87
C GLY A 91 -5.77 -9.76 0.61
N TRP A 92 -5.85 -8.78 1.52
CA TRP A 92 -5.72 -9.06 2.95
C TRP A 92 -6.93 -9.77 3.55
N VAL A 93 -8.14 -9.42 3.14
CA VAL A 93 -9.36 -10.15 3.51
C VAL A 93 -9.29 -11.59 2.98
N MET A 94 -8.83 -11.80 1.76
CA MET A 94 -8.63 -13.15 1.21
C MET A 94 -7.60 -13.95 2.03
N ASN A 95 -6.51 -13.33 2.48
CA ASN A 95 -5.53 -13.98 3.36
C ASN A 95 -6.15 -14.44 4.69
N SER A 96 -7.12 -13.70 5.23
CA SER A 96 -7.85 -14.09 6.44
C SER A 96 -8.62 -15.40 6.27
N TYR A 97 -9.18 -15.65 5.10
CA TYR A 97 -9.98 -16.84 4.79
C TYR A 97 -9.20 -17.94 4.06
N ALA A 98 -7.96 -17.68 3.67
CA ALA A 98 -7.15 -18.63 2.91
C ALA A 98 -6.79 -19.85 3.75
N THR A 99 -7.30 -21.02 3.36
CA THR A 99 -7.01 -22.33 3.98
C THR A 99 -6.02 -23.16 3.18
N THR A 100 -5.75 -22.76 1.93
CA THR A 100 -4.82 -23.42 1.03
C THR A 100 -3.68 -22.48 0.63
N LEU A 101 -2.51 -23.05 0.40
CA LEU A 101 -1.32 -22.29 -0.03
C LEU A 101 -1.55 -21.54 -1.35
N THR A 102 -2.30 -22.17 -2.28
CA THR A 102 -2.62 -21.55 -3.58
C THR A 102 -3.52 -20.32 -3.42
N ALA A 103 -4.54 -20.39 -2.55
CA ALA A 103 -5.40 -19.25 -2.25
C ALA A 103 -4.60 -18.11 -1.60
N PHE A 104 -3.63 -18.46 -0.75
CA PHE A 104 -2.74 -17.52 -0.10
C PHE A 104 -1.83 -16.80 -1.12
N TYR A 105 -1.28 -17.54 -2.10
CA TYR A 105 -0.50 -16.96 -3.19
C TYR A 105 -1.34 -16.01 -4.06
N ALA A 106 -2.57 -16.40 -4.42
CA ALA A 106 -3.46 -15.55 -5.19
C ALA A 106 -3.80 -14.24 -4.46
N ALA A 107 -4.06 -14.32 -3.15
CA ALA A 107 -4.33 -13.17 -2.31
C ALA A 107 -3.13 -12.21 -2.25
N GLN A 108 -1.91 -12.72 -2.15
CA GLN A 108 -0.70 -11.93 -2.13
C GLN A 108 -0.40 -11.26 -3.49
N ILE A 109 -0.70 -11.93 -4.61
CA ILE A 109 -0.60 -11.32 -5.94
C ILE A 109 -1.55 -10.12 -6.05
N ILE A 110 -2.81 -10.28 -5.63
CA ILE A 110 -3.82 -9.21 -5.68
C ILE A 110 -3.37 -8.03 -4.79
N ALA A 111 -2.90 -8.30 -3.58
CA ALA A 111 -2.39 -7.28 -2.68
C ALA A 111 -1.16 -6.55 -3.26
N GLY A 112 -0.24 -7.29 -3.90
CA GLY A 112 0.95 -6.73 -4.54
C GLY A 112 0.61 -5.77 -5.69
N ILE A 113 -0.35 -6.13 -6.54
CA ILE A 113 -0.86 -5.25 -7.60
C ILE A 113 -1.42 -3.96 -7.00
N GLY A 114 -2.20 -4.05 -5.93
CA GLY A 114 -2.75 -2.88 -5.25
C GLY A 114 -1.67 -1.98 -4.64
N ALA A 115 -0.73 -2.58 -3.92
CA ALA A 115 0.35 -1.85 -3.24
C ALA A 115 1.28 -1.13 -4.22
N GLY A 116 1.63 -1.76 -5.34
CA GLY A 116 2.44 -1.15 -6.41
C GLY A 116 1.78 0.10 -6.98
N GLY A 117 0.48 0.01 -7.30
CA GLY A 117 -0.30 1.14 -7.81
C GLY A 117 -0.33 2.32 -6.85
N VAL A 118 -0.52 2.09 -5.56
CA VAL A 118 -0.49 3.15 -4.54
C VAL A 118 0.92 3.72 -4.39
N TYR A 119 1.94 2.86 -4.24
CA TYR A 119 3.33 3.27 -4.05
C TYR A 119 3.83 4.16 -5.20
N GLY A 120 3.74 3.67 -6.43
CA GLY A 120 4.19 4.38 -7.61
C GLY A 120 3.46 5.70 -7.83
N THR A 121 2.14 5.70 -7.58
CA THR A 121 1.30 6.89 -7.74
C THR A 121 1.62 7.96 -6.69
N CYS A 122 1.84 7.59 -5.41
CA CYS A 122 2.18 8.54 -4.35
C CYS A 122 3.52 9.23 -4.62
N ILE A 123 4.57 8.47 -4.99
CA ILE A 123 5.87 9.05 -5.35
C ILE A 123 5.77 9.91 -6.60
N GLY A 124 5.13 9.42 -7.67
CA GLY A 124 4.95 10.15 -8.92
C GLY A 124 4.20 11.46 -8.73
N THR A 125 3.16 11.46 -7.91
CA THR A 125 2.38 12.65 -7.56
C THR A 125 3.21 13.64 -6.76
N ALA A 126 3.96 13.19 -5.75
CA ALA A 126 4.85 14.04 -4.96
C ALA A 126 5.89 14.76 -5.85
N LEU A 127 6.48 14.05 -6.81
CA LEU A 127 7.44 14.62 -7.79
C LEU A 127 6.79 15.65 -8.72
N LYS A 128 5.55 15.43 -9.16
CA LYS A 128 4.79 16.36 -10.02
C LYS A 128 4.42 17.65 -9.27
N TRP A 129 4.05 17.55 -7.99
CA TRP A 129 3.66 18.69 -7.17
C TRP A 129 4.86 19.54 -6.68
N PHE A 130 6.05 18.95 -6.57
CA PHE A 130 7.26 19.63 -6.09
C PHE A 130 8.39 19.61 -7.12
N PRO A 131 8.21 20.24 -8.29
CA PRO A 131 9.25 20.28 -9.32
C PRO A 131 10.52 21.04 -8.88
N ASP A 132 10.35 21.96 -7.93
CA ASP A 132 11.39 22.78 -7.30
C ASP A 132 12.18 22.03 -6.21
N LYS A 133 11.58 20.99 -5.58
CA LYS A 133 12.16 20.24 -4.46
C LYS A 133 11.90 18.73 -4.58
N ARG A 134 12.13 18.18 -5.76
CA ARG A 134 11.81 16.76 -6.08
C ARG A 134 12.41 15.75 -5.11
N GLY A 135 13.71 15.92 -4.77
CA GLY A 135 14.39 15.03 -3.84
C GLY A 135 13.79 15.05 -2.43
N LEU A 136 13.40 16.25 -1.95
CA LEU A 136 12.75 16.40 -0.64
C LEU A 136 11.37 15.73 -0.64
N ALA A 137 10.56 15.96 -1.66
CA ALA A 137 9.22 15.39 -1.75
C ALA A 137 9.26 13.86 -1.83
N ALA A 138 10.10 13.31 -2.72
CA ALA A 138 10.29 11.86 -2.81
C ALA A 138 10.85 11.27 -1.51
N GLY A 139 11.81 11.94 -0.87
CA GLY A 139 12.41 11.52 0.38
C GLY A 139 11.40 11.46 1.53
N ILE A 140 10.55 12.48 1.69
CA ILE A 140 9.49 12.50 2.71
C ILE A 140 8.46 11.39 2.45
N THR A 141 8.06 11.20 1.20
CA THR A 141 7.09 10.15 0.83
C THR A 141 7.67 8.76 1.10
N ALA A 142 8.92 8.50 0.71
CA ALA A 142 9.60 7.23 1.00
C ALA A 142 9.87 7.04 2.50
N ALA A 143 10.20 8.11 3.25
CA ALA A 143 10.33 8.06 4.69
C ALA A 143 9.01 7.68 5.38
N GLY A 144 7.87 8.13 4.85
CA GLY A 144 6.54 7.71 5.30
C GLY A 144 6.35 6.20 5.21
N PHE A 145 6.78 5.59 4.10
CA PHE A 145 6.74 4.13 3.94
C PHE A 145 7.59 3.42 5.00
N GLY A 146 8.83 3.87 5.22
CA GLY A 146 9.68 3.32 6.29
C GLY A 146 9.13 3.55 7.70
N ALA A 147 8.60 4.75 7.98
CA ALA A 147 8.02 5.09 9.28
C ALA A 147 6.73 4.29 9.57
N GLY A 148 5.98 3.92 8.54
CA GLY A 148 4.77 3.10 8.67
C GLY A 148 5.04 1.81 9.43
N SER A 149 6.13 1.12 9.13
CA SER A 149 6.51 -0.10 9.83
C SER A 149 6.77 0.16 11.32
N ALA A 150 7.49 1.23 11.66
CA ALA A 150 7.80 1.55 13.06
C ALA A 150 6.55 1.89 13.89
N LEU A 151 5.58 2.57 13.28
CA LEU A 151 4.34 2.96 13.94
C LEU A 151 3.38 1.78 14.15
N THR A 152 3.37 0.82 13.25
CA THR A 152 2.35 -0.25 13.22
C THR A 152 2.82 -1.60 13.75
N VAL A 153 4.12 -1.79 13.95
CA VAL A 153 4.69 -3.03 14.53
C VAL A 153 4.03 -3.39 15.86
N VAL A 154 3.93 -2.44 16.79
CA VAL A 154 3.36 -2.68 18.13
C VAL A 154 1.86 -3.00 18.05
N PRO A 155 1.01 -2.21 17.35
CA PRO A 155 -0.39 -2.57 17.13
C PRO A 155 -0.58 -3.93 16.47
N ILE A 156 0.16 -4.26 15.41
CA ILE A 156 0.06 -5.54 14.71
C ILE A 156 0.36 -6.70 15.66
N GLN A 157 1.47 -6.63 16.41
CA GLN A 157 1.85 -7.68 17.35
C GLN A 157 0.81 -7.88 18.44
N SER A 158 0.29 -6.78 19.01
CA SER A 158 -0.74 -6.85 20.05
C SER A 158 -2.04 -7.45 19.53
N MET A 159 -2.44 -7.11 18.30
CA MET A 159 -3.64 -7.67 17.68
C MET A 159 -3.47 -9.16 17.33
N ILE A 160 -2.31 -9.56 16.81
CA ILE A 160 -2.01 -10.99 16.55
C ILE A 160 -2.04 -11.77 17.86
N ALA A 161 -1.49 -11.24 18.95
CA ALA A 161 -1.50 -11.91 20.25
C ALA A 161 -2.91 -12.02 20.86
N ALA A 162 -3.76 -11.00 20.67
CA ALA A 162 -5.11 -10.96 21.25
C ALA A 162 -6.15 -11.72 20.43
N SER A 163 -6.14 -11.57 19.09
CA SER A 163 -7.21 -12.03 18.19
C SER A 163 -6.74 -13.05 17.15
N GLY A 164 -5.44 -13.35 17.13
CA GLY A 164 -4.85 -14.22 16.12
C GLY A 164 -4.58 -13.54 14.79
N PHE A 165 -3.81 -14.20 13.93
CA PHE A 165 -3.36 -13.63 12.67
C PHE A 165 -4.49 -13.44 11.64
N GLN A 166 -5.51 -14.34 11.64
CA GLN A 166 -6.63 -14.25 10.71
C GLN A 166 -7.49 -13.01 10.94
N ALA A 167 -7.87 -12.75 12.20
CA ALA A 167 -8.63 -11.57 12.57
C ALA A 167 -7.84 -10.28 12.30
N THR A 168 -6.52 -10.33 12.48
CA THR A 168 -5.63 -9.19 12.19
C THR A 168 -5.59 -8.91 10.68
N PHE A 169 -5.47 -9.92 9.82
CA PHE A 169 -5.58 -9.76 8.38
C PHE A 169 -6.91 -9.14 7.95
N PHE A 170 -8.01 -9.59 8.55
CA PHE A 170 -9.33 -9.08 8.24
C PHE A 170 -9.50 -7.61 8.62
N ASN A 171 -9.10 -7.24 9.84
CA ASN A 171 -9.22 -5.87 10.34
C ASN A 171 -8.39 -4.89 9.50
N PHE A 172 -7.12 -5.22 9.24
CA PHE A 172 -6.28 -4.38 8.38
C PHE A 172 -6.77 -4.37 6.93
N GLY A 173 -7.30 -5.47 6.40
CA GLY A 173 -7.91 -5.50 5.08
C GLY A 173 -9.06 -4.52 4.93
N ILE A 174 -9.95 -4.45 5.93
CA ILE A 174 -11.03 -3.47 5.97
C ILE A 174 -10.49 -2.04 6.09
N GLU A 175 -9.48 -1.84 6.94
CA GLU A 175 -8.87 -0.52 7.14
C GLU A 175 -8.29 0.04 5.83
N PHE A 176 -7.64 -0.79 4.99
CA PHE A 176 -7.16 -0.39 3.67
C PHE A 176 -8.29 0.09 2.76
N VAL A 177 -9.43 -0.60 2.75
CA VAL A 177 -10.58 -0.22 1.92
C VAL A 177 -11.14 1.14 2.32
N PHE A 178 -11.13 1.48 3.61
CA PHE A 178 -11.70 2.73 4.11
C PHE A 178 -10.69 3.89 4.16
N ALA A 179 -9.43 3.63 4.44
CA ALA A 179 -8.43 4.68 4.59
C ALA A 179 -7.95 5.26 3.26
N GLU A 180 -7.78 4.43 2.24
CA GLU A 180 -7.28 4.85 0.92
C GLU A 180 -8.35 5.61 0.09
N PRO A 181 -9.62 5.14 -0.02
CA PRO A 181 -10.65 5.83 -0.80
C PRO A 181 -11.14 7.13 -0.21
N SER A 182 -11.03 7.31 1.10
CA SER A 182 -11.54 8.49 1.80
C SER A 182 -10.71 9.76 1.61
N SER A 183 -9.68 9.71 0.78
CA SER A 183 -8.83 10.86 0.49
C SER A 183 -9.35 11.68 -0.72
N PRO A 184 -10.38 12.54 -0.54
CA PRO A 184 -10.98 13.33 -1.62
C PRO A 184 -10.03 14.42 -2.15
N TRP A 185 -8.87 14.60 -1.54
CA TRP A 185 -7.91 15.66 -1.82
C TRP A 185 -6.92 15.33 -2.94
N GLN A 186 -6.98 14.15 -3.51
CA GLN A 186 -6.09 13.75 -4.61
C GLN A 186 -6.55 14.28 -5.99
N LEU A 187 -7.56 15.09 -6.01
CA LEU A 187 -8.03 15.79 -7.20
C LEU A 187 -7.93 17.30 -6.99
N PRO A 188 -7.01 17.97 -7.63
CA PRO A 188 -7.28 18.46 -8.97
C PRO A 188 -6.15 18.12 -9.94
N GLN A 189 -6.57 17.73 -11.12
CA GLN A 189 -5.74 17.58 -12.31
C GLN A 189 -4.90 18.84 -12.53
N CYS A 190 -3.66 18.84 -12.09
CA CYS A 190 -2.72 19.89 -12.44
C CYS A 190 -1.74 19.36 -13.48
N CYS A 191 -2.22 18.71 -14.51
CA CYS A 191 -1.50 18.40 -15.75
C CYS A 191 -2.38 17.54 -16.66
N ARG A 192 -3.32 18.14 -17.37
CA ARG A 192 -3.64 17.73 -18.73
C ARG A 192 -2.82 18.56 -19.67
#